data_8a99aba60422f2572fb29a811c3c39ae
#
_entry.id   8a99aba60422f2572fb29a811c3c39ae
#
_cell.length_a   1.000
_cell.length_b   1.000
_cell.length_c   1.000
_cell.angle_alpha   90.00
_cell.angle_beta   90.00
_cell.angle_gamma   90.00
#
_symmetry.space_group_name_H-M   'P 1'
#
loop_
_entity.id
_entity.type
_entity.pdbx_description
1 polymer ?
#
loop_
_entity_poly.entity_id
_entity_poly.type
_entity_poly.pdbx_seq_one_letter_code
_entity_poly.pdbx_strand_id
1 'polypeptide(L)'
;YQYPMATDSNLVYNHEKGNDNDGSAFTSFIESSPIDIQDGDQFVFLRRMIPDISFANSDANIDPNTKKAIFSLKAQRNPNEGFVKTSSNTVLSTTELNHLRLRGRSFGLRVESTDQGVNWRLGVPRVDIRADGDR
;
A
#
# COMPACT_ATOMS: atom_id res chain seq x y z
N TYR A 1 28.57 -6.14 -17.60
CA TYR A 1 28.19 -5.79 -16.21
C TYR A 1 26.80 -6.36 -15.87
N GLN A 2 26.64 -6.82 -14.65
CA GLN A 2 25.40 -7.49 -14.21
C GLN A 2 24.26 -6.48 -13.92
N TYR A 3 24.60 -5.26 -13.57
CA TYR A 3 23.63 -4.22 -13.22
C TYR A 3 23.85 -2.97 -14.06
N PRO A 4 22.79 -2.21 -14.38
CA PRO A 4 22.93 -0.89 -14.94
C PRO A 4 23.78 0.02 -14.03
N MET A 5 24.57 0.89 -14.61
CA MET A 5 25.43 1.81 -13.87
C MET A 5 25.14 3.25 -14.26
N ALA A 6 25.22 4.14 -13.29
CA ALA A 6 25.13 5.58 -13.49
C ALA A 6 26.18 6.30 -12.67
N THR A 7 26.53 7.52 -13.05
CA THR A 7 27.51 8.34 -12.34
C THR A 7 26.85 9.59 -11.77
N ASP A 8 27.23 9.93 -10.57
CA ASP A 8 26.90 11.19 -9.94
C ASP A 8 28.06 11.64 -9.04
N SER A 9 28.39 12.93 -9.10
CA SER A 9 29.36 13.58 -8.19
C SER A 9 30.69 12.83 -8.03
N ASN A 10 31.27 12.32 -9.15
CA ASN A 10 32.51 11.54 -9.24
C ASN A 10 32.42 10.11 -8.66
N LEU A 11 31.21 9.60 -8.40
CA LEU A 11 30.97 8.22 -7.98
C LEU A 11 30.25 7.45 -9.07
N VAL A 12 30.45 6.14 -9.07
CA VAL A 12 29.76 5.21 -9.97
C VAL A 12 28.85 4.34 -9.13
N TYR A 13 27.58 4.33 -9.46
CA TYR A 13 26.56 3.56 -8.76
C TYR A 13 26.05 2.41 -9.62
N ASN A 14 25.89 1.25 -9.00
CA ASN A 14 25.12 0.15 -9.58
C ASN A 14 23.64 0.39 -9.31
N HIS A 15 22.84 0.46 -10.37
CA HIS A 15 21.38 0.56 -10.27
C HIS A 15 20.75 -0.81 -10.14
N GLU A 16 19.52 -0.84 -9.64
CA GLU A 16 18.71 -2.06 -9.48
C GLU A 16 19.38 -3.13 -8.59
N LYS A 17 20.19 -2.69 -7.64
CA LYS A 17 20.85 -3.55 -6.68
C LYS A 17 20.48 -3.15 -5.26
N GLY A 18 19.99 -4.14 -4.48
CA GLY A 18 19.58 -3.92 -3.09
C GLY A 18 18.18 -3.35 -2.94
N ASN A 19 17.82 -2.99 -1.72
CA ASN A 19 16.48 -2.56 -1.32
C ASN A 19 16.47 -1.15 -0.72
N ASP A 20 17.50 -0.36 -0.97
CA ASP A 20 17.63 1.00 -0.47
C ASP A 20 18.23 1.94 -1.52
N ASN A 21 18.30 3.20 -1.19
CA ASN A 21 18.95 4.22 -2.00
C ASN A 21 20.29 4.59 -1.38
N ASP A 22 21.33 3.85 -1.72
CA ASP A 22 22.70 4.04 -1.21
C ASP A 22 22.74 4.13 0.34
N GLY A 23 22.13 3.14 1.00
CA GLY A 23 22.04 3.08 2.47
C GLY A 23 20.95 3.96 3.07
N SER A 24 20.15 4.63 2.27
CA SER A 24 19.03 5.46 2.73
C SER A 24 17.69 4.85 2.35
N ALA A 25 16.68 5.07 3.19
CA ALA A 25 15.32 4.68 2.87
C ALA A 25 14.79 5.49 1.69
N PHE A 26 13.99 4.86 0.84
CA PHE A 26 13.19 5.57 -0.15
C PHE A 26 11.73 5.10 -0.09
N THR A 27 10.82 6.01 -0.44
CA THR A 27 9.40 5.68 -0.48
C THR A 27 9.08 4.92 -1.75
N SER A 28 8.53 3.73 -1.59
CA SER A 28 7.96 2.96 -2.70
C SER A 28 6.46 2.79 -2.47
N PHE A 29 5.65 2.99 -3.51
CA PHE A 29 4.21 2.89 -3.37
C PHE A 29 3.52 2.43 -4.65
N ILE A 30 2.31 1.93 -4.47
CA ILE A 30 1.33 1.71 -5.53
C ILE A 30 0.01 2.32 -5.08
N GLU A 31 -0.69 3.00 -5.97
CA GLU A 31 -1.97 3.66 -5.68
C GLU A 31 -2.95 3.43 -6.82
N SER A 32 -4.17 3.02 -6.50
CA SER A 32 -5.23 2.85 -7.46
C SER A 32 -6.02 4.16 -7.64
N SER A 33 -6.64 4.32 -8.81
CA SER A 33 -7.76 5.24 -8.97
C SER A 33 -8.96 4.78 -8.12
N PRO A 34 -9.98 5.62 -7.92
CA PRO A 34 -11.22 5.18 -7.31
C PRO A 34 -11.84 4.00 -8.07
N ILE A 35 -12.20 2.97 -7.34
CA ILE A 35 -12.83 1.75 -7.85
C ILE A 35 -14.26 1.73 -7.33
N ASP A 36 -15.23 1.64 -8.22
CA ASP A 36 -16.62 1.51 -7.86
C ASP A 36 -16.90 0.09 -7.37
N ILE A 37 -17.67 0.00 -6.32
CA ILE A 37 -18.17 -1.28 -5.83
C ILE A 37 -19.55 -1.50 -6.45
N GLN A 38 -19.71 -2.61 -7.18
CA GLN A 38 -20.85 -2.87 -8.04
C GLN A 38 -20.98 -1.74 -9.08
N ASP A 39 -22.14 -1.15 -9.25
CA ASP A 39 -22.37 -0.07 -10.20
C ASP A 39 -22.08 1.33 -9.61
N GLY A 40 -21.61 1.39 -8.36
CA GLY A 40 -21.30 2.66 -7.68
C GLY A 40 -22.53 3.51 -7.30
N ASP A 41 -23.72 2.96 -7.41
CA ASP A 41 -24.98 3.64 -7.11
C ASP A 41 -25.34 3.61 -5.61
N GLN A 42 -24.87 2.60 -4.89
CA GLN A 42 -25.13 2.42 -3.47
C GLN A 42 -23.90 2.70 -2.62
N PHE A 43 -24.15 3.14 -1.38
CA PHE A 43 -23.10 3.17 -0.37
C PHE A 43 -22.77 1.77 0.11
N VAL A 44 -21.49 1.54 0.32
CA VAL A 44 -21.00 0.35 0.97
C VAL A 44 -20.15 0.73 2.18
N PHE A 45 -20.18 -0.14 3.18
CA PHE A 45 -19.40 -0.02 4.38
C PHE A 45 -18.29 -1.07 4.38
N LEU A 46 -17.04 -0.61 4.43
CA LEU A 46 -15.88 -1.47 4.59
C LEU A 46 -15.58 -1.66 6.07
N ARG A 47 -15.53 -2.91 6.49
CA ARG A 47 -15.38 -3.29 7.89
C ARG A 47 -14.02 -3.88 8.22
N ARG A 48 -13.50 -4.71 7.34
CA ARG A 48 -12.26 -5.43 7.55
C ARG A 48 -11.52 -5.60 6.24
N MET A 49 -10.20 -5.71 6.34
CA MET A 49 -9.33 -6.06 5.23
C MET A 49 -8.37 -7.16 5.66
N ILE A 50 -8.23 -8.17 4.81
CA ILE A 50 -7.17 -9.17 4.92
C ILE A 50 -6.08 -8.73 3.95
N PRO A 51 -4.92 -8.26 4.45
CA PRO A 51 -3.82 -7.89 3.58
C PRO A 51 -3.20 -9.13 2.95
N ASP A 52 -2.76 -8.99 1.71
CA ASP A 52 -2.00 -10.01 1.01
C ASP A 52 -0.68 -9.38 0.57
N ILE A 53 0.32 -9.45 1.42
CA ILE A 53 1.63 -8.85 1.20
C ILE A 53 2.73 -9.77 1.70
N SER A 54 3.82 -9.82 0.95
CA SER A 54 5.03 -10.56 1.31
C SER A 54 6.19 -9.60 1.41
N PHE A 55 7.01 -9.77 2.46
CA PHE A 55 8.25 -9.04 2.68
C PHE A 55 9.49 -9.92 2.42
N ALA A 56 9.35 -11.01 1.69
CA ALA A 56 10.46 -11.84 1.26
C ALA A 56 11.47 -11.01 0.44
N ASN A 57 12.74 -11.38 0.51
CA ASN A 57 13.85 -10.67 -0.13
C ASN A 57 14.16 -9.28 0.45
N SER A 58 13.56 -8.92 1.58
CA SER A 58 14.05 -7.79 2.39
C SER A 58 15.44 -8.11 2.95
N ASP A 59 16.19 -7.09 3.34
CA ASP A 59 17.54 -7.29 3.90
C ASP A 59 17.49 -8.15 5.15
N ALA A 60 18.45 -9.07 5.28
CA ALA A 60 18.42 -10.13 6.31
C ALA A 60 18.53 -9.60 7.74
N ASN A 61 19.20 -8.47 7.93
CA ASN A 61 19.55 -7.94 9.25
C ASN A 61 18.65 -6.80 9.72
N ILE A 62 17.52 -6.53 9.02
CA ILE A 62 16.60 -5.50 9.47
C ILE A 62 15.65 -6.03 10.55
N ASP A 63 15.29 -5.16 11.47
CA ASP A 63 14.31 -5.47 12.51
C ASP A 63 12.98 -5.94 11.86
N PRO A 64 12.40 -7.07 12.28
CA PRO A 64 11.10 -7.52 11.79
C PRO A 64 9.99 -6.48 11.89
N ASN A 65 10.07 -5.56 12.87
CA ASN A 65 9.10 -4.48 13.03
C ASN A 65 9.23 -3.37 11.98
N THR A 66 10.33 -3.31 11.23
CA THR A 66 10.50 -2.39 10.10
C THR A 66 10.01 -3.01 8.77
N LYS A 67 9.81 -4.32 8.73
CA LYS A 67 9.18 -5.01 7.58
C LYS A 67 7.68 -4.73 7.59
N LYS A 68 7.32 -3.52 7.21
CA LYS A 68 5.95 -3.03 7.23
C LYS A 68 5.60 -2.26 5.97
N ALA A 69 4.33 -2.23 5.68
CA ALA A 69 3.74 -1.35 4.67
C ALA A 69 2.50 -0.66 5.26
N ILE A 70 2.21 0.53 4.77
CA ILE A 70 1.03 1.28 5.18
C ILE A 70 -0.02 1.09 4.10
N PHE A 71 -1.16 0.50 4.48
CA PHE A 71 -2.33 0.37 3.62
C PHE A 71 -3.30 1.50 3.94
N SER A 72 -3.51 2.38 2.98
CA SER A 72 -4.44 3.50 3.09
C SER A 72 -5.61 3.26 2.16
N LEU A 73 -6.80 3.07 2.73
CA LEU A 73 -8.05 3.00 2.00
C LEU A 73 -8.75 4.34 2.07
N LYS A 74 -9.14 4.85 0.92
CA LYS A 74 -9.75 6.16 0.75
C LYS A 74 -11.15 6.00 0.21
N ALA A 75 -12.12 6.64 0.87
CA ALA A 75 -13.53 6.57 0.46
C ALA A 75 -13.94 7.85 -0.28
N GLN A 76 -14.73 7.67 -1.34
CA GLN A 76 -15.34 8.73 -2.15
C GLN A 76 -16.85 8.57 -2.12
N ARG A 77 -17.58 9.67 -1.95
CA ARG A 77 -19.05 9.68 -1.96
C ARG A 77 -19.63 9.76 -3.35
N ASN A 78 -19.14 10.69 -4.14
CA ASN A 78 -19.62 10.93 -5.50
C ASN A 78 -18.44 10.99 -6.47
N PRO A 79 -18.63 10.62 -7.74
CA PRO A 79 -17.54 10.55 -8.73
C PRO A 79 -16.79 11.86 -8.95
N ASN A 80 -17.44 12.99 -8.72
CA ASN A 80 -16.85 14.33 -8.92
C ASN A 80 -16.27 14.94 -7.65
N GLU A 81 -16.35 14.24 -6.54
CA GLU A 81 -15.78 14.68 -5.28
C GLU A 81 -14.41 14.06 -5.05
N GLY A 82 -13.58 14.70 -4.25
CA GLY A 82 -12.37 14.11 -3.74
C GLY A 82 -12.65 13.03 -2.69
N PHE A 83 -11.62 12.38 -2.22
CA PHE A 83 -11.73 11.43 -1.11
C PHE A 83 -12.16 12.17 0.17
N VAL A 84 -13.23 11.71 0.79
CA VAL A 84 -13.81 12.33 1.99
C VAL A 84 -13.26 11.74 3.28
N LYS A 85 -12.76 10.51 3.22
CA LYS A 85 -12.21 9.83 4.39
C LYS A 85 -11.12 8.84 3.97
N THR A 86 -10.07 8.78 4.78
CA THR A 86 -8.98 7.82 4.64
C THR A 86 -8.83 7.03 5.93
N SER A 87 -8.64 5.73 5.81
CA SER A 87 -8.24 4.85 6.90
C SER A 87 -6.90 4.23 6.57
N SER A 88 -5.89 4.49 7.40
CA SER A 88 -4.53 3.97 7.21
C SER A 88 -4.22 2.96 8.30
N ASN A 89 -3.66 1.83 7.89
CA ASN A 89 -3.26 0.75 8.79
C ASN A 89 -1.85 0.30 8.46
N THR A 90 -1.07 0.08 9.49
CA THR A 90 0.26 -0.52 9.36
C THR A 90 0.12 -2.04 9.27
N VAL A 91 0.70 -2.62 8.23
CA VAL A 91 0.69 -4.06 7.99
C VAL A 91 2.10 -4.59 8.14
N LEU A 92 2.28 -5.51 9.06
CA LEU A 92 3.49 -6.29 9.26
C LEU A 92 3.36 -7.66 8.59
N SER A 93 4.45 -8.39 8.51
CA SER A 93 4.45 -9.78 8.01
C SER A 93 3.53 -10.72 8.80
N THR A 94 3.24 -10.37 10.05
CA THR A 94 2.38 -11.13 10.97
C THR A 94 0.94 -10.64 11.01
N THR A 95 0.60 -9.56 10.31
CA THR A 95 -0.75 -8.99 10.33
C THR A 95 -1.67 -9.86 9.48
N GLU A 96 -2.68 -10.45 10.09
CA GLU A 96 -3.67 -11.29 9.42
C GLU A 96 -4.91 -10.52 9.03
N LEU A 97 -5.28 -9.52 9.81
CA LEU A 97 -6.54 -8.80 9.68
C LEU A 97 -6.42 -7.35 10.15
N ASN A 98 -6.93 -6.44 9.34
CA ASN A 98 -7.09 -5.03 9.71
C ASN A 98 -8.56 -4.66 9.83
N HIS A 99 -8.92 -3.98 10.90
CA HIS A 99 -10.25 -3.41 11.05
C HIS A 99 -10.30 -2.03 10.40
N LEU A 100 -11.38 -1.80 9.65
CA LEU A 100 -11.63 -0.56 8.92
C LEU A 100 -13.00 -0.03 9.29
N ARG A 101 -13.21 1.27 9.07
CA ARG A 101 -14.52 1.90 9.18
C ARG A 101 -14.64 2.98 8.10
N LEU A 102 -14.92 2.55 6.90
CA LEU A 102 -15.09 3.43 5.75
C LEU A 102 -16.46 3.22 5.11
N ARG A 103 -17.07 4.31 4.71
CA ARG A 103 -18.33 4.33 3.99
C ARG A 103 -18.18 5.21 2.73
N GLY A 104 -18.57 4.68 1.60
CA GLY A 104 -18.50 5.40 0.33
C GLY A 104 -19.09 4.57 -0.80
N ARG A 105 -19.13 5.16 -2.00
CA ARG A 105 -19.51 4.47 -3.23
C ARG A 105 -18.31 3.91 -3.97
N SER A 106 -17.20 4.65 -3.92
CA SER A 106 -15.96 4.26 -4.56
C SER A 106 -14.83 4.29 -3.54
N PHE A 107 -13.82 3.47 -3.77
CA PHE A 107 -12.67 3.34 -2.88
C PHE A 107 -11.37 3.31 -3.66
N GLY A 108 -10.36 4.00 -3.14
CA GLY A 108 -8.99 3.90 -3.61
C GLY A 108 -8.12 3.18 -2.59
N LEU A 109 -7.13 2.44 -3.07
CA LEU A 109 -6.13 1.79 -2.24
C LEU A 109 -4.76 2.36 -2.55
N ARG A 110 -4.03 2.73 -1.51
CA ARG A 110 -2.60 3.04 -1.58
C ARG A 110 -1.84 2.14 -0.63
N VAL A 111 -0.79 1.51 -1.13
CA VAL A 111 0.15 0.73 -0.33
C VAL A 111 1.52 1.36 -0.48
N GLU A 112 2.16 1.67 0.62
CA GLU A 112 3.48 2.29 0.60
C GLU A 112 4.40 1.73 1.68
N SER A 113 5.70 1.76 1.40
CA SER A 113 6.76 1.49 2.37
C SER A 113 7.78 2.62 2.32
N THR A 114 8.22 3.05 3.50
CA THR A 114 9.19 4.14 3.68
C THR A 114 10.41 3.70 4.47
N ASP A 115 10.52 2.42 4.79
CA ASP A 115 11.61 1.89 5.61
C ASP A 115 12.78 1.40 4.77
N GLN A 116 13.99 1.53 5.31
CA GLN A 116 15.20 1.08 4.66
C GLN A 116 15.27 -0.44 4.58
N GLY A 117 15.76 -0.96 3.48
CA GLY A 117 16.04 -2.39 3.29
C GLY A 117 14.80 -3.26 3.13
N VAL A 118 13.61 -2.68 2.98
CA VAL A 118 12.35 -3.40 2.82
C VAL A 118 12.05 -3.66 1.36
N ASN A 119 11.83 -4.92 1.04
CA ASN A 119 11.28 -5.36 -0.24
C ASN A 119 9.89 -5.94 0.01
N TRP A 120 8.91 -5.52 -0.76
CA TRP A 120 7.55 -5.99 -0.59
C TRP A 120 6.90 -6.36 -1.92
N ARG A 121 6.03 -7.34 -1.86
CA ARG A 121 5.23 -7.80 -2.98
C ARG A 121 3.77 -7.82 -2.57
N LEU A 122 2.94 -7.07 -3.28
CA LEU A 122 1.50 -7.01 -3.06
C LEU A 122 0.81 -8.12 -3.87
N GLY A 123 0.00 -8.90 -3.19
CA GLY A 123 -0.94 -9.84 -3.80
C GLY A 123 -2.33 -9.22 -3.99
N VAL A 124 -3.36 -9.96 -3.63
CA VAL A 124 -4.77 -9.55 -3.76
C VAL A 124 -5.39 -9.35 -2.37
N PRO A 125 -5.41 -8.12 -1.84
CA PRO A 125 -6.09 -7.84 -0.59
C PRO A 125 -7.59 -8.16 -0.69
N ARG A 126 -8.16 -8.69 0.38
CA ARG A 126 -9.58 -8.97 0.47
C ARG A 126 -10.24 -8.04 1.46
N VAL A 127 -11.39 -7.50 1.07
CA VAL A 127 -12.18 -6.59 1.92
C VAL A 127 -13.55 -7.18 2.21
N ASP A 128 -13.97 -7.06 3.46
CA ASP A 128 -15.33 -7.37 3.89
C ASP A 128 -16.18 -6.11 3.75
N ILE A 129 -17.15 -6.17 2.83
CA ILE A 129 -18.05 -5.07 2.51
C ILE A 129 -19.49 -5.42 2.85
N ARG A 130 -20.25 -4.40 3.23
CA ARG A 130 -21.68 -4.51 3.42
C ARG A 130 -22.40 -3.39 2.69
N ALA A 131 -23.52 -3.70 2.08
CA ALA A 131 -24.41 -2.69 1.54
C ALA A 131 -24.91 -1.77 2.67
N ASP A 132 -24.91 -0.48 2.42
CA ASP A 132 -25.26 0.55 3.43
C ASP A 132 -26.22 1.62 2.88
N GLY A 133 -27.07 1.23 1.94
CA GLY A 133 -28.14 2.05 1.40
C GLY A 133 -27.73 3.05 0.34
N ASP A 134 -28.67 3.92 -0.02
CA ASP A 134 -28.52 4.87 -1.14
C ASP A 134 -28.05 6.27 -0.69
N ARG A 135 -27.95 6.48 0.61
CA ARG A 135 -27.68 7.80 1.19
C ARG A 135 -26.53 7.76 2.18
#